data_dfd194a38605bccbd64cdb0bc9765aa7
#
_entry.id   dfd194a38605bccbd64cdb0bc9765aa7
#
_cell.length_a   1.000
_cell.length_b   1.000
_cell.length_c   1.000
_cell.angle_alpha   90.00
_cell.angle_beta   90.00
_cell.angle_gamma   90.00
#
_symmetry.space_group_name_H-M   'P 1'
#
loop_
_entity.id
_entity.type
_entity.pdbx_description
1 polymer ?
#
loop_
_entity_poly.entity_id
_entity_poly.type
_entity_poly.pdbx_seq_one_letter_code
_entity_poly.pdbx_strand_id
1 'polypeptide(L)'
;FVRDKLVAKMASTTLPQALVGIIGGSGLYKIDGLENTEEVLIDTPFGLPSDKILVGTLEGVKVAFLARHGLSHAFTPSEVPYRANIYAMKKLGVKYILSASAVGSLQEEHRPLDIVLVDQFIDKTTRRISTFFGEGIVAHVEFGDPICKNLKAIFAEAITELNIPDIRVATEGTYVTMEGPAFSTKAESKANRATGAAVIGMTNGTEAKLAREAEIAYASMCMVTDYDCWHPDHENVTVEMVIKTLHQNADNARAAIKATVKKIGQAPPESKSHTALKFAIMTPLDKAPKATVQKLDAILKPYLPK
;
A
#
# COMPACT_ATOMS: atom_id res chain seq x y z
N PHE A 1 28.72 -21.30 -4.66
CA PHE A 1 28.29 -22.38 -5.61
C PHE A 1 26.77 -22.51 -5.73
N VAL A 2 25.99 -22.37 -4.64
CA VAL A 2 24.51 -22.37 -4.70
C VAL A 2 23.97 -20.99 -5.11
N ARG A 3 24.63 -19.91 -4.67
CA ARG A 3 24.29 -18.52 -5.02
C ARG A 3 24.55 -18.24 -6.51
N ASP A 4 25.62 -18.77 -7.07
CA ASP A 4 25.97 -18.56 -8.48
C ASP A 4 25.03 -19.32 -9.44
N LYS A 5 24.50 -20.46 -9.06
CA LYS A 5 23.50 -21.19 -9.84
C LYS A 5 22.11 -20.55 -9.81
N LEU A 6 21.74 -19.85 -8.71
CA LEU A 6 20.51 -19.05 -8.67
C LEU A 6 20.63 -17.79 -9.54
N VAL A 7 21.77 -17.12 -9.51
CA VAL A 7 22.04 -15.91 -10.31
C VAL A 7 22.07 -16.25 -11.81
N ALA A 8 22.63 -17.40 -12.21
CA ALA A 8 22.68 -17.83 -13.60
C ALA A 8 21.31 -18.20 -14.21
N LYS A 9 20.29 -18.52 -13.39
CA LYS A 9 18.92 -18.79 -13.87
C LYS A 9 18.08 -17.52 -14.01
N MET A 10 18.58 -16.37 -13.54
CA MET A 10 17.92 -15.05 -13.61
C MET A 10 18.32 -14.23 -14.87
N ALA A 11 19.24 -14.72 -15.70
CA ALA A 11 19.62 -14.07 -16.94
C ALA A 11 18.67 -14.50 -18.06
N SER A 12 17.70 -13.62 -18.43
CA SER A 12 16.90 -13.67 -19.68
C SER A 12 15.43 -14.09 -19.59
N THR A 13 14.72 -13.87 -18.49
CA THR A 13 13.25 -13.85 -18.57
C THR A 13 12.75 -12.42 -18.34
N THR A 14 12.01 -11.87 -19.30
CA THR A 14 11.25 -10.62 -19.10
C THR A 14 10.36 -10.79 -17.88
N LEU A 15 10.45 -9.85 -16.92
CA LEU A 15 9.59 -9.87 -15.73
C LEU A 15 8.11 -9.93 -16.17
N PRO A 16 7.28 -10.73 -15.47
CA PRO A 16 5.86 -10.71 -15.73
C PRO A 16 5.31 -9.31 -15.48
N GLN A 17 4.30 -8.92 -16.25
CA GLN A 17 3.68 -7.61 -16.10
C GLN A 17 2.35 -7.74 -15.37
N ALA A 18 2.05 -6.78 -14.50
CA ALA A 18 0.80 -6.68 -13.77
C ALA A 18 0.25 -5.26 -13.84
N LEU A 19 -1.06 -5.12 -14.01
CA LEU A 19 -1.74 -3.83 -14.02
C LEU A 19 -2.00 -3.33 -12.60
N VAL A 20 -2.44 -4.23 -11.73
CA VAL A 20 -2.84 -3.92 -10.35
C VAL A 20 -1.91 -4.60 -9.35
N GLY A 21 -1.35 -3.82 -8.44
CA GLY A 21 -0.66 -4.30 -7.25
C GLY A 21 -1.64 -4.40 -6.09
N ILE A 22 -1.55 -5.47 -5.32
CA ILE A 22 -2.35 -5.67 -4.11
C ILE A 22 -1.37 -5.84 -2.96
N ILE A 23 -1.43 -4.92 -1.98
CA ILE A 23 -0.59 -5.01 -0.79
C ILE A 23 -1.48 -5.40 0.39
N GLY A 24 -1.36 -6.67 0.81
CA GLY A 24 -2.10 -7.20 1.94
C GLY A 24 -1.40 -6.92 3.27
N GLY A 25 -2.13 -6.33 4.21
CA GLY A 25 -1.73 -6.22 5.61
C GLY A 25 -2.02 -7.49 6.41
N SER A 26 -1.99 -7.38 7.74
CA SER A 26 -2.34 -8.47 8.66
C SER A 26 -3.69 -9.09 8.27
N GLY A 27 -3.77 -10.41 8.25
CA GLY A 27 -5.00 -11.15 7.90
C GLY A 27 -5.27 -11.34 6.40
N LEU A 28 -4.60 -10.62 5.51
CA LEU A 28 -4.76 -10.77 4.06
C LEU A 28 -3.46 -11.28 3.42
N TYR A 29 -3.19 -12.58 3.58
CA TYR A 29 -1.98 -13.24 3.07
C TYR A 29 -2.23 -14.04 1.78
N LYS A 30 -3.49 -14.23 1.38
CA LYS A 30 -3.90 -14.94 0.17
C LYS A 30 -5.12 -14.27 -0.44
N ILE A 31 -5.23 -14.38 -1.76
CA ILE A 31 -6.41 -13.97 -2.52
C ILE A 31 -6.93 -15.19 -3.27
N ASP A 32 -8.17 -15.57 -2.97
CA ASP A 32 -8.82 -16.69 -3.62
C ASP A 32 -9.21 -16.33 -5.07
N GLY A 33 -9.13 -17.30 -5.96
CA GLY A 33 -9.45 -17.11 -7.37
C GLY A 33 -8.32 -16.50 -8.21
N LEU A 34 -7.09 -16.44 -7.66
CA LEU A 34 -5.91 -16.07 -8.43
C LEU A 34 -5.45 -17.27 -9.28
N GLU A 35 -5.45 -17.09 -10.59
CA GLU A 35 -5.12 -18.12 -11.58
C GLU A 35 -3.74 -17.87 -12.21
N ASN A 36 -3.15 -18.93 -12.80
CA ASN A 36 -1.88 -18.87 -13.53
C ASN A 36 -0.79 -18.15 -12.73
N THR A 37 -0.61 -18.56 -11.48
CA THR A 37 0.27 -17.90 -10.52
C THR A 37 1.74 -18.24 -10.72
N GLU A 38 2.58 -17.25 -10.54
CA GLU A 38 4.03 -17.34 -10.54
C GLU A 38 4.58 -16.53 -9.38
N GLU A 39 5.48 -17.12 -8.59
CA GLU A 39 6.21 -16.40 -7.53
C GLU A 39 7.47 -15.76 -8.11
N VAL A 40 7.60 -14.46 -7.96
CA VAL A 40 8.78 -13.71 -8.39
C VAL A 40 9.45 -13.03 -7.21
N LEU A 41 10.75 -13.23 -7.07
CA LEU A 41 11.60 -12.47 -6.16
C LEU A 41 12.34 -11.40 -6.97
N ILE A 42 12.04 -10.15 -6.68
CA ILE A 42 12.62 -9.02 -7.42
C ILE A 42 13.72 -8.40 -6.58
N ASP A 43 14.94 -8.50 -7.05
CA ASP A 43 16.04 -7.73 -6.47
C ASP A 43 15.91 -6.27 -6.90
N THR A 44 15.95 -5.37 -5.91
CA THR A 44 15.83 -3.94 -6.12
C THR A 44 17.05 -3.20 -5.58
N PRO A 45 17.32 -1.98 -6.04
CA PRO A 45 18.41 -1.15 -5.48
C PRO A 45 18.20 -0.80 -3.99
N PHE A 46 17.04 -1.13 -3.42
CA PHE A 46 16.65 -0.89 -2.03
C PHE A 46 16.60 -2.18 -1.21
N GLY A 47 17.13 -3.28 -1.74
CA GLY A 47 17.06 -4.61 -1.16
C GLY A 47 15.88 -5.42 -1.68
N LEU A 48 15.62 -6.55 -1.01
CA LEU A 48 14.51 -7.42 -1.35
C LEU A 48 13.18 -6.87 -0.80
N PRO A 49 12.05 -7.08 -1.49
CA PRO A 49 10.72 -6.87 -0.93
C PRO A 49 10.47 -7.72 0.31
N SER A 50 9.41 -7.41 1.05
CA SER A 50 9.03 -8.12 2.28
C SER A 50 8.76 -9.61 2.07
N ASP A 51 8.43 -10.00 0.85
CA ASP A 51 8.29 -11.41 0.44
C ASP A 51 8.41 -11.53 -1.08
N LYS A 52 8.36 -12.76 -1.59
CA LYS A 52 8.11 -13.02 -3.01
C LYS A 52 6.78 -12.39 -3.41
N ILE A 53 6.73 -11.82 -4.59
CA ILE A 53 5.50 -11.27 -5.16
C ILE A 53 4.81 -12.39 -5.96
N LEU A 54 3.55 -12.65 -5.64
CA LEU A 54 2.73 -13.60 -6.37
C LEU A 54 2.06 -12.86 -7.54
N VAL A 55 2.48 -13.14 -8.76
CA VAL A 55 1.87 -12.59 -9.97
C VAL A 55 0.90 -13.61 -10.53
N GLY A 56 -0.28 -13.17 -10.95
CA GLY A 56 -1.30 -14.07 -11.50
C GLY A 56 -2.39 -13.30 -12.23
N THR A 57 -3.50 -13.98 -12.50
CA THR A 57 -4.68 -13.40 -13.12
C THR A 57 -5.86 -13.46 -12.14
N LEU A 58 -6.48 -12.33 -11.85
CA LEU A 58 -7.66 -12.21 -11.01
C LEU A 58 -8.75 -11.49 -11.80
N GLU A 59 -9.93 -12.09 -11.96
CA GLU A 59 -11.02 -11.54 -12.78
C GLU A 59 -10.58 -11.08 -14.19
N GLY A 60 -9.69 -11.85 -14.82
CA GLY A 60 -9.15 -11.54 -16.14
C GLY A 60 -8.05 -10.48 -16.17
N VAL A 61 -7.69 -9.90 -15.03
CA VAL A 61 -6.68 -8.83 -14.88
C VAL A 61 -5.38 -9.41 -14.34
N LYS A 62 -4.24 -9.03 -14.91
CA LYS A 62 -2.93 -9.36 -14.35
C LYS A 62 -2.68 -8.55 -13.09
N VAL A 63 -2.44 -9.24 -11.98
CA VAL A 63 -2.21 -8.66 -10.66
C VAL A 63 -0.91 -9.14 -10.03
N ALA A 64 -0.34 -8.31 -9.16
CA ALA A 64 0.83 -8.63 -8.33
C ALA A 64 0.44 -8.50 -6.85
N PHE A 65 0.47 -9.59 -6.11
CA PHE A 65 0.13 -9.62 -4.69
C PHE A 65 1.39 -9.70 -3.83
N LEU A 66 1.44 -8.87 -2.78
CA LEU A 66 2.53 -8.82 -1.81
C LEU A 66 1.99 -8.79 -0.38
N ALA A 67 2.50 -9.67 0.49
CA ALA A 67 2.29 -9.60 1.93
C ALA A 67 3.21 -8.53 2.54
N ARG A 68 2.63 -7.42 3.04
CA ARG A 68 3.38 -6.24 3.55
C ARG A 68 4.41 -6.61 4.62
N HIS A 69 4.04 -7.45 5.55
CA HIS A 69 4.91 -7.87 6.67
C HIS A 69 5.63 -9.20 6.41
N GLY A 70 5.58 -9.73 5.18
CA GLY A 70 5.96 -11.11 4.85
C GLY A 70 4.88 -12.13 5.29
N LEU A 71 4.86 -13.30 4.66
CA LEU A 71 3.90 -14.36 4.97
C LEU A 71 3.99 -14.86 6.43
N SER A 72 5.19 -14.80 7.02
CA SER A 72 5.43 -15.16 8.43
C SER A 72 5.25 -13.97 9.39
N HIS A 73 4.80 -12.81 8.92
CA HIS A 73 4.70 -11.56 9.70
C HIS A 73 6.03 -11.19 10.39
N ALA A 74 7.14 -11.29 9.65
CA ALA A 74 8.51 -11.15 10.18
C ALA A 74 8.96 -9.70 10.35
N PHE A 75 8.30 -8.74 9.70
CA PHE A 75 8.69 -7.33 9.72
C PHE A 75 7.76 -6.51 10.62
N THR A 76 8.35 -5.80 11.58
CA THR A 76 7.64 -4.72 12.29
C THR A 76 7.28 -3.60 11.30
N PRO A 77 6.32 -2.71 11.63
CA PRO A 77 5.92 -1.63 10.73
C PRO A 77 7.08 -0.76 10.23
N SER A 78 8.11 -0.55 11.04
CA SER A 78 9.28 0.27 10.65
C SER A 78 10.37 -0.52 9.94
N GLU A 79 10.36 -1.86 10.01
CA GLU A 79 11.28 -2.73 9.27
C GLU A 79 10.77 -3.12 7.89
N VAL A 80 9.47 -2.91 7.60
CA VAL A 80 8.90 -3.17 6.26
C VAL A 80 9.76 -2.46 5.20
N PRO A 81 10.29 -3.18 4.20
CA PRO A 81 11.12 -2.60 3.16
C PRO A 81 10.29 -1.85 2.12
N TYR A 82 9.61 -0.77 2.54
CA TYR A 82 8.64 -0.02 1.72
C TYR A 82 9.18 0.38 0.35
N ARG A 83 10.43 0.88 0.29
CA ARG A 83 11.05 1.26 -1.00
C ARG A 83 11.20 0.06 -1.92
N ALA A 84 11.69 -1.06 -1.40
CA ALA A 84 11.82 -2.29 -2.18
C ALA A 84 10.45 -2.80 -2.66
N ASN A 85 9.44 -2.78 -1.79
CA ASN A 85 8.07 -3.21 -2.11
C ASN A 85 7.48 -2.40 -3.28
N ILE A 86 7.49 -1.08 -3.17
CA ILE A 86 6.90 -0.20 -4.18
C ILE A 86 7.73 -0.18 -5.47
N TYR A 87 9.06 -0.22 -5.36
CA TYR A 87 9.94 -0.29 -6.53
C TYR A 87 9.75 -1.59 -7.32
N ALA A 88 9.59 -2.72 -6.62
CA ALA A 88 9.30 -4.01 -7.25
C ALA A 88 7.94 -3.98 -7.98
N MET A 89 6.91 -3.38 -7.39
CA MET A 89 5.62 -3.14 -8.06
C MET A 89 5.81 -2.30 -9.33
N LYS A 90 6.63 -1.23 -9.27
CA LYS A 90 6.96 -0.42 -10.45
C LYS A 90 7.66 -1.23 -11.55
N LYS A 91 8.61 -2.09 -11.19
CA LYS A 91 9.30 -2.99 -12.15
C LYS A 91 8.36 -3.99 -12.82
N LEU A 92 7.31 -4.42 -12.13
CA LEU A 92 6.24 -5.28 -12.67
C LEU A 92 5.22 -4.51 -13.53
N GLY A 93 5.40 -3.20 -13.75
CA GLY A 93 4.50 -2.39 -14.57
C GLY A 93 3.20 -1.97 -13.87
N VAL A 94 3.06 -2.19 -12.57
CA VAL A 94 1.88 -1.83 -11.78
C VAL A 94 1.55 -0.34 -11.95
N LYS A 95 0.27 -0.07 -12.24
CA LYS A 95 -0.30 1.29 -12.37
C LYS A 95 -1.18 1.66 -11.18
N TYR A 96 -1.80 0.70 -10.53
CA TYR A 96 -2.75 0.90 -9.43
C TYR A 96 -2.37 0.02 -8.27
N ILE A 97 -2.28 0.57 -7.07
CA ILE A 97 -2.11 -0.21 -5.83
C ILE A 97 -3.39 -0.14 -5.02
N LEU A 98 -3.95 -1.31 -4.73
CA LEU A 98 -4.98 -1.53 -3.73
C LEU A 98 -4.32 -2.03 -2.45
N SER A 99 -4.36 -1.23 -1.42
CA SER A 99 -3.80 -1.58 -0.11
C SER A 99 -4.93 -1.95 0.86
N ALA A 100 -4.74 -3.00 1.63
CA ALA A 100 -5.62 -3.37 2.72
C ALA A 100 -4.86 -3.28 4.05
N SER A 101 -5.48 -2.66 5.05
CA SER A 101 -4.85 -2.44 6.35
C SER A 101 -5.84 -2.58 7.49
N ALA A 102 -5.43 -3.25 8.57
CA ALA A 102 -6.12 -3.20 9.85
C ALA A 102 -5.84 -1.86 10.53
N VAL A 103 -6.85 -1.25 11.13
CA VAL A 103 -6.75 0.05 11.76
C VAL A 103 -7.59 0.13 13.05
N GLY A 104 -7.15 0.96 13.99
CA GLY A 104 -7.99 1.42 15.09
C GLY A 104 -8.86 2.59 14.66
N SER A 105 -10.07 2.67 15.16
CA SER A 105 -10.95 3.82 14.99
C SER A 105 -10.63 4.92 16.00
N LEU A 106 -10.66 6.16 15.52
CA LEU A 106 -10.55 7.37 16.36
C LEU A 106 -11.91 8.10 16.50
N GLN A 107 -12.98 7.55 15.90
CA GLN A 107 -14.31 8.16 15.90
C GLN A 107 -15.38 7.12 16.24
N GLU A 108 -16.45 7.56 16.92
CA GLU A 108 -17.55 6.70 17.36
C GLU A 108 -18.32 6.06 16.18
N GLU A 109 -18.43 6.79 15.05
CA GLU A 109 -19.16 6.37 13.88
C GLU A 109 -18.48 5.25 13.08
N HIS A 110 -17.17 5.00 13.26
CA HIS A 110 -16.42 3.96 12.59
C HIS A 110 -16.22 2.78 13.56
N ARG A 111 -17.17 1.86 13.56
CA ARG A 111 -17.19 0.71 14.47
C ARG A 111 -16.21 -0.39 14.02
N PRO A 112 -15.75 -1.25 14.92
CA PRO A 112 -15.13 -2.51 14.53
C PRO A 112 -15.99 -3.24 13.49
N LEU A 113 -15.36 -3.78 12.45
CA LEU A 113 -15.90 -4.38 11.23
C LEU A 113 -16.27 -3.38 10.13
N ASP A 114 -16.42 -2.09 10.39
CA ASP A 114 -16.65 -1.09 9.36
C ASP A 114 -15.41 -0.89 8.46
N ILE A 115 -15.60 -0.36 7.28
CA ILE A 115 -14.55 -0.06 6.29
C ILE A 115 -14.46 1.45 6.11
N VAL A 116 -13.24 1.98 6.16
CA VAL A 116 -12.95 3.39 5.86
C VAL A 116 -12.01 3.46 4.65
N LEU A 117 -12.47 4.07 3.56
CA LEU A 117 -11.66 4.42 2.41
C LEU A 117 -11.07 5.81 2.63
N VAL A 118 -9.87 5.85 3.20
CA VAL A 118 -9.22 7.11 3.58
C VAL A 118 -8.85 7.96 2.37
N ASP A 119 -8.74 9.26 2.59
CA ASP A 119 -8.35 10.23 1.56
C ASP A 119 -7.20 11.14 2.00
N GLN A 120 -6.89 11.21 3.30
CA GLN A 120 -5.85 12.06 3.86
C GLN A 120 -4.97 11.30 4.87
N PHE A 121 -3.75 11.82 5.07
CA PHE A 121 -2.80 11.28 6.04
C PHE A 121 -2.26 12.37 6.97
N ILE A 122 -2.11 12.01 8.25
CA ILE A 122 -1.23 12.67 9.21
C ILE A 122 -0.11 11.68 9.52
N ASP A 123 1.10 11.96 9.06
CA ASP A 123 2.25 11.06 9.27
C ASP A 123 3.04 11.49 10.51
N LYS A 124 3.03 10.65 11.53
CA LYS A 124 3.79 10.82 12.79
C LYS A 124 5.01 9.91 12.87
N THR A 125 5.38 9.26 11.77
CA THR A 125 6.57 8.39 11.75
C THR A 125 7.85 9.21 11.65
N THR A 126 8.91 8.75 12.33
CA THR A 126 10.19 9.47 12.43
C THR A 126 11.40 8.67 11.96
N ARG A 127 11.26 7.35 11.83
CA ARG A 127 12.36 6.43 11.51
C ARG A 127 12.27 5.82 10.11
N ARG A 128 11.36 6.32 9.27
CA ARG A 128 11.10 5.72 7.96
C ARG A 128 11.65 6.54 6.82
N ILE A 129 12.26 5.86 5.86
CA ILE A 129 12.67 6.49 4.61
C ILE A 129 11.45 6.43 3.67
N SER A 130 10.81 7.58 3.46
CA SER A 130 9.58 7.72 2.69
C SER A 130 9.78 8.42 1.34
N THR A 131 11.00 8.32 0.77
CA THR A 131 11.34 8.84 -0.55
C THR A 131 12.34 7.91 -1.26
N PHE A 132 12.25 7.84 -2.59
CA PHE A 132 13.26 7.23 -3.45
C PHE A 132 14.41 8.18 -3.77
N PHE A 133 14.14 9.48 -3.70
CA PHE A 133 15.07 10.53 -4.05
C PHE A 133 16.09 10.82 -2.94
N GLY A 134 17.11 11.56 -3.28
CA GLY A 134 18.30 11.79 -2.50
C GLY A 134 19.55 11.42 -3.31
N GLU A 135 20.71 11.33 -2.67
CA GLU A 135 21.96 10.94 -3.32
C GLU A 135 22.26 11.75 -4.61
N GLY A 136 21.90 13.04 -4.61
CA GLY A 136 22.16 13.97 -5.71
C GLY A 136 20.97 14.17 -6.67
N ILE A 137 19.82 13.57 -6.44
CA ILE A 137 18.57 13.83 -7.18
C ILE A 137 17.48 14.26 -6.20
N VAL A 138 16.85 15.39 -6.45
CA VAL A 138 15.76 15.95 -5.64
C VAL A 138 14.49 16.03 -6.47
N ALA A 139 13.39 15.56 -5.91
CA ALA A 139 12.05 15.74 -6.47
C ALA A 139 11.05 16.11 -5.38
N HIS A 140 10.07 16.95 -5.74
CA HIS A 140 8.97 17.35 -4.86
C HIS A 140 7.64 17.06 -5.54
N VAL A 141 7.07 15.87 -5.27
CA VAL A 141 5.77 15.51 -5.81
C VAL A 141 4.63 16.23 -5.09
N GLU A 142 3.59 16.61 -5.83
CA GLU A 142 2.35 17.08 -5.22
C GLU A 142 1.72 16.00 -4.35
N PHE A 143 1.37 16.33 -3.10
CA PHE A 143 0.83 15.39 -2.13
C PHE A 143 -0.35 15.93 -1.31
N GLY A 144 -0.97 17.04 -1.75
CA GLY A 144 -2.18 17.58 -1.13
C GLY A 144 -3.37 16.62 -1.21
N ASP A 145 -3.48 15.89 -2.30
CA ASP A 145 -4.43 14.77 -2.48
C ASP A 145 -3.63 13.46 -2.56
N PRO A 146 -3.30 12.80 -1.44
CA PRO A 146 -2.41 11.63 -1.42
C PRO A 146 -3.03 10.39 -2.04
N ILE A 147 -4.35 10.25 -2.00
CA ILE A 147 -5.12 9.13 -2.54
C ILE A 147 -5.64 9.47 -3.94
N CYS A 148 -5.60 8.51 -4.84
CA CYS A 148 -6.22 8.65 -6.16
C CYS A 148 -7.75 8.60 -6.04
N LYS A 149 -8.42 9.76 -6.25
CA LYS A 149 -9.88 9.90 -6.11
C LYS A 149 -10.65 8.92 -6.99
N ASN A 150 -10.23 8.77 -8.26
CA ASN A 150 -10.92 7.88 -9.21
C ASN A 150 -10.77 6.40 -8.81
N LEU A 151 -9.57 5.99 -8.37
CA LEU A 151 -9.35 4.63 -7.88
C LEU A 151 -10.15 4.35 -6.61
N LYS A 152 -10.19 5.32 -5.66
CA LYS A 152 -10.99 5.23 -4.44
C LYS A 152 -12.49 5.13 -4.76
N ALA A 153 -12.98 5.89 -5.74
CA ALA A 153 -14.38 5.84 -6.16
C ALA A 153 -14.77 4.45 -6.70
N ILE A 154 -13.93 3.84 -7.54
CA ILE A 154 -14.14 2.46 -8.04
C ILE A 154 -14.12 1.47 -6.86
N PHE A 155 -13.25 1.67 -5.89
CA PHE A 155 -13.19 0.82 -4.70
C PHE A 155 -14.47 0.93 -3.88
N ALA A 156 -14.95 2.16 -3.64
CA ALA A 156 -16.21 2.42 -2.92
C ALA A 156 -17.42 1.79 -3.63
N GLU A 157 -17.53 1.98 -4.94
CA GLU A 157 -18.58 1.38 -5.76
C GLU A 157 -18.56 -0.14 -5.68
N ALA A 158 -17.36 -0.76 -5.83
CA ALA A 158 -17.20 -2.20 -5.76
C ALA A 158 -17.66 -2.78 -4.41
N ILE A 159 -17.29 -2.12 -3.29
CA ILE A 159 -17.71 -2.56 -1.95
C ILE A 159 -19.22 -2.38 -1.77
N THR A 160 -19.79 -1.27 -2.22
CA THR A 160 -21.23 -0.98 -2.10
C THR A 160 -22.07 -2.02 -2.84
N GLU A 161 -21.65 -2.41 -4.05
CA GLU A 161 -22.33 -3.43 -4.85
C GLU A 161 -22.32 -4.83 -4.22
N LEU A 162 -21.35 -5.14 -3.37
CA LEU A 162 -21.31 -6.40 -2.63
C LEU A 162 -22.43 -6.51 -1.60
N ASN A 163 -23.02 -5.40 -1.21
CA ASN A 163 -24.13 -5.31 -0.24
C ASN A 163 -23.86 -6.18 1.01
N ILE A 164 -22.68 -6.01 1.61
CA ILE A 164 -22.24 -6.81 2.76
C ILE A 164 -23.10 -6.43 3.97
N PRO A 165 -23.81 -7.38 4.60
CA PRO A 165 -24.66 -7.07 5.75
C PRO A 165 -23.87 -6.47 6.91
N ASP A 166 -24.48 -5.51 7.62
CA ASP A 166 -23.98 -4.90 8.85
C ASP A 166 -22.63 -4.16 8.78
N ILE A 167 -22.07 -4.00 7.57
CA ILE A 167 -20.84 -3.23 7.34
C ILE A 167 -21.17 -1.84 6.81
N ARG A 168 -20.66 -0.81 7.48
CA ARG A 168 -20.70 0.57 6.99
C ARG A 168 -19.43 0.86 6.20
N VAL A 169 -19.56 1.64 5.15
CA VAL A 169 -18.43 2.08 4.33
C VAL A 169 -18.36 3.60 4.37
N ALA A 170 -17.34 4.13 5.03
CA ALA A 170 -17.00 5.54 4.95
C ALA A 170 -16.06 5.78 3.77
N THR A 171 -16.38 6.76 2.93
CA THR A 171 -15.59 7.07 1.72
C THR A 171 -14.62 8.23 1.89
N GLU A 172 -14.56 8.80 3.10
CA GLU A 172 -13.67 9.89 3.48
C GLU A 172 -13.14 9.64 4.89
N GLY A 173 -11.95 10.12 5.17
CA GLY A 173 -11.37 10.09 6.49
C GLY A 173 -9.86 10.23 6.49
N THR A 174 -9.34 10.93 7.49
CA THR A 174 -7.91 11.09 7.68
C THR A 174 -7.35 9.88 8.45
N TYR A 175 -6.25 9.34 7.93
CA TYR A 175 -5.50 8.25 8.57
C TYR A 175 -4.29 8.82 9.30
N VAL A 176 -4.17 8.57 10.59
CA VAL A 176 -2.95 8.83 11.34
C VAL A 176 -2.00 7.65 11.18
N THR A 177 -0.80 7.90 10.66
CA THR A 177 0.27 6.91 10.59
C THR A 177 1.16 7.04 11.81
N MET A 178 1.05 6.12 12.76
CA MET A 178 1.95 6.04 13.91
C MET A 178 3.15 5.14 13.63
N GLU A 179 4.23 5.31 14.40
CA GLU A 179 5.46 4.52 14.22
C GLU A 179 5.26 3.03 14.51
N GLY A 180 4.61 2.69 15.61
CA GLY A 180 4.58 1.34 16.15
C GLY A 180 5.96 0.84 16.63
N PRO A 181 6.15 -0.46 16.94
CA PRO A 181 5.13 -1.51 16.91
C PRO A 181 4.18 -1.49 18.12
N ALA A 182 4.47 -0.72 19.19
CA ALA A 182 3.56 -0.56 20.30
C ALA A 182 2.26 0.15 19.83
N PHE A 183 1.12 -0.28 20.36
CA PHE A 183 -0.12 0.46 20.22
C PHE A 183 -0.08 1.78 20.99
N SER A 184 -1.06 2.65 20.73
CA SER A 184 -1.15 3.95 21.36
C SER A 184 -1.25 3.88 22.91
N THR A 185 -0.63 4.81 23.59
CA THR A 185 -1.05 5.14 24.94
C THR A 185 -2.40 5.88 24.91
N LYS A 186 -3.15 5.88 26.01
CA LYS A 186 -4.41 6.64 26.11
C LYS A 186 -4.23 8.13 25.84
N ALA A 187 -3.08 8.70 26.20
CA ALA A 187 -2.77 10.09 25.95
C ALA A 187 -2.53 10.37 24.44
N GLU A 188 -1.78 9.49 23.76
CA GLU A 188 -1.56 9.57 22.31
C GLU A 188 -2.86 9.38 21.54
N SER A 189 -3.68 8.40 21.93
CA SER A 189 -4.99 8.14 21.33
C SER A 189 -5.91 9.37 21.43
N LYS A 190 -6.02 9.98 22.60
CA LYS A 190 -6.79 11.23 22.81
C LYS A 190 -6.25 12.38 21.95
N ALA A 191 -4.92 12.54 21.86
CA ALA A 191 -4.29 13.56 21.05
C ALA A 191 -4.53 13.34 19.56
N ASN A 192 -4.47 12.08 19.08
CA ASN A 192 -4.79 11.73 17.70
C ASN A 192 -6.27 11.97 17.39
N ARG A 193 -7.17 11.57 18.28
CA ARG A 193 -8.61 11.80 18.15
C ARG A 193 -8.95 13.30 18.05
N ALA A 194 -8.28 14.14 18.82
CA ALA A 194 -8.48 15.60 18.81
C ALA A 194 -8.12 16.27 17.47
N THR A 195 -7.38 15.59 16.58
CA THR A 195 -7.13 16.08 15.21
C THR A 195 -8.33 15.91 14.28
N GLY A 196 -9.38 15.23 14.69
CA GLY A 196 -10.50 14.87 13.84
C GLY A 196 -10.22 13.70 12.87
N ALA A 197 -9.08 13.00 13.05
CA ALA A 197 -8.76 11.86 12.21
C ALA A 197 -9.75 10.71 12.42
N ALA A 198 -10.03 9.97 11.36
CA ALA A 198 -10.99 8.86 11.34
C ALA A 198 -10.39 7.58 11.93
N VAL A 199 -9.18 7.24 11.50
CA VAL A 199 -8.52 5.98 11.83
C VAL A 199 -7.04 6.16 12.12
N ILE A 200 -6.46 5.17 12.81
CA ILE A 200 -5.04 5.09 13.11
C ILE A 200 -4.48 3.74 12.71
N GLY A 201 -3.31 3.76 12.08
CA GLY A 201 -2.56 2.55 11.73
C GLY A 201 -1.09 2.87 11.58
N MET A 202 -0.31 1.96 10.98
CA MET A 202 1.14 2.06 11.05
C MET A 202 1.87 2.15 9.70
N THR A 203 1.19 1.98 8.54
CA THR A 203 1.90 1.67 7.30
C THR A 203 1.55 2.55 6.09
N ASN A 204 0.30 2.98 5.97
CA ASN A 204 -0.24 3.49 4.71
C ASN A 204 0.36 4.83 4.26
N GLY A 205 0.70 5.73 5.19
CA GLY A 205 1.30 7.02 4.83
C GLY A 205 2.65 6.87 4.12
N THR A 206 3.50 5.93 4.57
CA THR A 206 4.78 5.64 3.92
C THR A 206 4.58 5.01 2.54
N GLU A 207 3.63 4.05 2.40
CA GLU A 207 3.29 3.44 1.12
C GLU A 207 2.78 4.48 0.11
N ALA A 208 1.86 5.34 0.52
CA ALA A 208 1.26 6.34 -0.34
C ALA A 208 2.28 7.35 -0.89
N LYS A 209 3.23 7.81 -0.05
CA LYS A 209 4.31 8.71 -0.48
C LYS A 209 5.17 8.07 -1.56
N LEU A 210 5.61 6.83 -1.34
CA LEU A 210 6.45 6.09 -2.28
C LEU A 210 5.68 5.71 -3.55
N ALA A 211 4.40 5.33 -3.45
CA ALA A 211 3.57 5.06 -4.61
C ALA A 211 3.43 6.31 -5.50
N ARG A 212 3.26 7.52 -4.91
CA ARG A 212 3.22 8.79 -5.64
C ARG A 212 4.53 9.07 -6.39
N GLU A 213 5.68 8.90 -5.75
CA GLU A 213 6.99 9.06 -6.39
C GLU A 213 7.26 7.99 -7.46
N ALA A 214 6.70 6.80 -7.33
CA ALA A 214 6.78 5.75 -8.34
C ALA A 214 5.74 5.93 -9.47
N GLU A 215 4.93 6.99 -9.45
CA GLU A 215 3.86 7.25 -10.41
C GLU A 215 2.81 6.12 -10.46
N ILE A 216 2.48 5.57 -9.32
CA ILE A 216 1.46 4.54 -9.14
C ILE A 216 0.27 5.16 -8.39
N ALA A 217 -0.95 5.00 -8.94
CA ALA A 217 -2.16 5.40 -8.25
C ALA A 217 -2.38 4.50 -7.02
N TYR A 218 -2.66 5.10 -5.87
CA TYR A 218 -2.80 4.38 -4.60
C TYR A 218 -4.18 4.64 -3.99
N ALA A 219 -4.82 3.58 -3.51
CA ALA A 219 -5.99 3.64 -2.66
C ALA A 219 -5.89 2.58 -1.56
N SER A 220 -6.43 2.90 -0.38
CA SER A 220 -6.40 2.00 0.77
C SER A 220 -7.77 1.76 1.35
N MET A 221 -8.06 0.49 1.60
CA MET A 221 -9.19 0.01 2.38
C MET A 221 -8.71 -0.25 3.80
N CYS A 222 -9.20 0.56 4.74
CA CYS A 222 -8.91 0.45 6.15
C CYS A 222 -10.04 -0.32 6.84
N MET A 223 -9.73 -1.50 7.36
CA MET A 223 -10.67 -2.36 8.08
C MET A 223 -10.55 -2.05 9.57
N VAL A 224 -11.60 -1.52 10.14
CA VAL A 224 -11.62 -1.17 11.57
C VAL A 224 -11.66 -2.44 12.41
N THR A 225 -10.69 -2.59 13.30
CA THR A 225 -10.57 -3.75 14.20
C THR A 225 -10.95 -3.45 15.64
N ASP A 226 -10.82 -2.19 16.05
CA ASP A 226 -10.96 -1.72 17.43
C ASP A 226 -11.18 -0.20 17.49
N TYR A 227 -11.43 0.34 18.68
CA TYR A 227 -11.52 1.78 18.94
C TYR A 227 -10.20 2.38 19.49
N ASP A 228 -9.05 1.88 19.04
CA ASP A 228 -7.77 2.23 19.64
C ASP A 228 -7.86 2.03 21.19
N CYS A 229 -7.41 2.97 22.02
CA CYS A 229 -7.53 2.85 23.47
C CYS A 229 -8.26 4.03 24.14
N TRP A 230 -9.05 4.79 23.36
CA TRP A 230 -9.75 5.97 23.86
C TRP A 230 -11.19 5.68 24.36
N HIS A 231 -11.83 4.62 23.82
CA HIS A 231 -13.24 4.35 24.10
C HIS A 231 -13.43 3.83 25.54
N PRO A 232 -14.34 4.43 26.32
CA PRO A 232 -14.49 4.09 27.75
C PRO A 232 -15.04 2.67 27.98
N ASP A 233 -15.92 2.20 27.08
CA ASP A 233 -16.65 0.93 27.23
C ASP A 233 -15.96 -0.25 26.50
N HIS A 234 -14.81 -0.01 25.88
CA HIS A 234 -14.04 -1.03 25.20
C HIS A 234 -12.68 -1.26 25.88
N GLU A 235 -12.23 -2.51 25.85
CA GLU A 235 -10.92 -2.88 26.37
C GLU A 235 -9.78 -2.25 25.55
N ASN A 236 -8.60 -2.14 26.16
CA ASN A 236 -7.41 -1.72 25.45
C ASN A 236 -7.09 -2.70 24.32
N VAL A 237 -6.56 -2.18 23.21
CA VAL A 237 -6.24 -2.97 22.01
C VAL A 237 -5.24 -4.07 22.33
N THR A 238 -5.58 -5.30 21.95
CA THR A 238 -4.70 -6.45 22.02
C THR A 238 -4.54 -7.08 20.63
N VAL A 239 -3.43 -7.76 20.42
CA VAL A 239 -3.19 -8.50 19.15
C VAL A 239 -4.28 -9.54 18.90
N GLU A 240 -4.77 -10.20 19.95
CA GLU A 240 -5.84 -11.21 19.85
C GLU A 240 -7.15 -10.60 19.32
N MET A 241 -7.57 -9.44 19.85
CA MET A 241 -8.77 -8.71 19.38
C MET A 241 -8.62 -8.34 17.90
N VAL A 242 -7.48 -7.77 17.53
CA VAL A 242 -7.18 -7.38 16.14
C VAL A 242 -7.28 -8.59 15.20
N ILE A 243 -6.63 -9.70 15.53
CA ILE A 243 -6.64 -10.93 14.71
C ILE A 243 -8.06 -11.49 14.58
N LYS A 244 -8.82 -11.56 15.69
CA LYS A 244 -10.20 -12.06 15.70
C LYS A 244 -11.10 -11.25 14.73
N THR A 245 -11.04 -9.93 14.81
CA THR A 245 -11.83 -9.04 13.96
C THR A 245 -11.37 -9.13 12.50
N LEU A 246 -10.06 -9.26 12.26
CA LEU A 246 -9.52 -9.45 10.91
C LEU A 246 -10.01 -10.73 10.26
N HIS A 247 -10.06 -11.84 11.00
CA HIS A 247 -10.59 -13.10 10.46
C HIS A 247 -12.06 -12.98 10.03
N GLN A 248 -12.86 -12.22 10.80
CA GLN A 248 -14.26 -11.96 10.44
C GLN A 248 -14.39 -11.12 9.17
N ASN A 249 -13.45 -10.20 8.93
CA ASN A 249 -13.47 -9.29 7.77
C ASN A 249 -12.66 -9.79 6.56
N ALA A 250 -11.87 -10.85 6.71
CA ALA A 250 -10.94 -11.27 5.66
C ALA A 250 -11.65 -11.64 4.35
N ASP A 251 -12.81 -12.31 4.43
CA ASP A 251 -13.58 -12.70 3.23
C ASP A 251 -14.16 -11.48 2.54
N ASN A 252 -14.67 -10.53 3.31
CA ASN A 252 -15.21 -9.27 2.80
C ASN A 252 -14.12 -8.45 2.10
N ALA A 253 -12.93 -8.40 2.68
CA ALA A 253 -11.78 -7.73 2.10
C ALA A 253 -11.35 -8.37 0.77
N ARG A 254 -11.31 -9.72 0.71
CA ARG A 254 -11.01 -10.44 -0.52
C ARG A 254 -12.05 -10.19 -1.60
N ALA A 255 -13.33 -10.24 -1.25
CA ALA A 255 -14.43 -9.94 -2.17
C ALA A 255 -14.36 -8.50 -2.70
N ALA A 256 -14.11 -7.52 -1.83
CA ALA A 256 -13.97 -6.12 -2.20
C ALA A 256 -12.80 -5.89 -3.18
N ILE A 257 -11.63 -6.45 -2.89
CA ILE A 257 -10.46 -6.37 -3.78
C ILE A 257 -10.75 -7.02 -5.13
N LYS A 258 -11.34 -8.22 -5.13
CA LYS A 258 -11.71 -8.96 -6.34
C LYS A 258 -12.66 -8.15 -7.23
N ALA A 259 -13.73 -7.61 -6.66
CA ALA A 259 -14.70 -6.77 -7.38
C ALA A 259 -14.04 -5.48 -7.92
N THR A 260 -13.16 -4.85 -7.14
CA THR A 260 -12.42 -3.65 -7.56
C THR A 260 -11.47 -3.96 -8.72
N VAL A 261 -10.73 -5.06 -8.66
CA VAL A 261 -9.83 -5.49 -9.74
C VAL A 261 -10.61 -5.71 -11.04
N LYS A 262 -11.78 -6.36 -10.98
CA LYS A 262 -12.68 -6.55 -12.12
C LYS A 262 -13.06 -5.22 -12.76
N LYS A 263 -13.50 -4.24 -11.95
CA LYS A 263 -13.87 -2.90 -12.45
C LYS A 263 -12.68 -2.16 -13.07
N ILE A 264 -11.50 -2.23 -12.48
CA ILE A 264 -10.27 -1.64 -13.05
C ILE A 264 -9.96 -2.28 -14.41
N GLY A 265 -10.12 -3.60 -14.55
CA GLY A 265 -9.91 -4.29 -15.82
C GLY A 265 -10.88 -3.85 -16.93
N GLN A 266 -12.12 -3.55 -16.58
CA GLN A 266 -13.15 -3.08 -17.50
C GLN A 266 -12.93 -1.61 -17.92
N ALA A 267 -12.60 -0.75 -16.97
CA ALA A 267 -12.39 0.67 -17.19
C ALA A 267 -11.27 1.19 -16.26
N PRO A 268 -10.00 1.12 -16.69
CA PRO A 268 -8.89 1.61 -15.89
C PRO A 268 -9.05 3.11 -15.60
N PRO A 269 -9.03 3.53 -14.32
CA PRO A 269 -9.28 4.93 -14.00
C PRO A 269 -8.10 5.83 -14.37
N GLU A 270 -8.38 7.02 -14.84
CA GLU A 270 -7.36 8.05 -15.01
C GLU A 270 -6.80 8.49 -13.64
N SER A 271 -5.50 8.75 -13.59
CA SER A 271 -4.85 9.22 -12.37
C SER A 271 -3.76 10.25 -12.67
N LYS A 272 -3.82 11.37 -11.95
CA LYS A 272 -2.74 12.36 -11.94
C LYS A 272 -1.43 11.77 -11.38
N SER A 273 -1.51 10.70 -10.59
CA SER A 273 -0.32 10.03 -10.06
C SER A 273 0.58 9.49 -11.16
N HIS A 274 0.03 9.09 -12.31
CA HIS A 274 0.79 8.48 -13.42
C HIS A 274 1.78 9.44 -14.11
N THR A 275 1.72 10.73 -13.78
CA THR A 275 2.63 11.76 -14.29
C THR A 275 3.14 12.68 -13.17
N ALA A 276 3.18 12.16 -11.94
CA ALA A 276 3.51 12.96 -10.75
C ALA A 276 4.93 13.54 -10.80
N LEU A 277 5.84 12.91 -11.51
CA LEU A 277 7.23 13.38 -11.64
C LEU A 277 7.47 14.38 -12.77
N LYS A 278 6.49 14.57 -13.69
CA LYS A 278 6.67 15.38 -14.90
C LYS A 278 7.27 16.77 -14.66
N PHE A 279 6.90 17.39 -13.55
CA PHE A 279 7.39 18.73 -13.14
C PHE A 279 7.95 18.73 -11.72
N ALA A 280 8.12 17.58 -11.09
CA ALA A 280 8.53 17.44 -9.70
C ALA A 280 10.06 17.32 -9.54
N ILE A 281 10.77 16.85 -10.58
CA ILE A 281 12.22 16.63 -10.52
C ILE A 281 12.92 17.99 -10.63
N MET A 282 13.63 18.38 -9.54
CA MET A 282 14.33 19.65 -9.46
C MET A 282 15.76 19.59 -10.01
N THR A 283 16.39 18.42 -9.90
CA THR A 283 17.76 18.21 -10.37
C THR A 283 17.77 17.94 -11.87
N PRO A 284 18.54 18.70 -12.69
CA PRO A 284 18.75 18.38 -14.08
C PRO A 284 19.38 16.99 -14.22
N LEU A 285 18.68 16.05 -14.88
CA LEU A 285 19.08 14.63 -14.93
C LEU A 285 20.38 14.40 -15.70
N ASP A 286 20.73 15.30 -16.64
CA ASP A 286 22.02 15.30 -17.35
C ASP A 286 23.21 15.62 -16.44
N LYS A 287 22.97 16.27 -15.29
CA LYS A 287 23.98 16.61 -14.27
C LYS A 287 23.91 15.71 -13.05
N ALA A 288 22.90 14.85 -12.97
CA ALA A 288 22.72 13.97 -11.84
C ALA A 288 23.80 12.86 -11.78
N PRO A 289 24.13 12.34 -10.59
CA PRO A 289 25.08 11.23 -10.46
C PRO A 289 24.57 9.99 -11.24
N LYS A 290 25.37 9.49 -12.14
CA LYS A 290 25.00 8.34 -13.00
C LYS A 290 24.56 7.11 -12.20
N ALA A 291 25.22 6.84 -11.07
CA ALA A 291 24.88 5.74 -10.18
C ALA A 291 23.48 5.89 -9.60
N THR A 292 23.07 7.11 -9.22
CA THR A 292 21.73 7.40 -8.68
C THR A 292 20.66 7.30 -9.78
N VAL A 293 20.97 7.80 -11.00
CA VAL A 293 20.07 7.65 -12.14
C VAL A 293 19.86 6.16 -12.46
N GLN A 294 20.91 5.36 -12.47
CA GLN A 294 20.81 3.91 -12.69
C GLN A 294 20.05 3.20 -11.55
N LYS A 295 20.28 3.60 -10.30
CA LYS A 295 19.57 3.10 -9.12
C LYS A 295 18.05 3.33 -9.22
N LEU A 296 17.63 4.44 -9.84
CA LEU A 296 16.23 4.84 -10.00
C LEU A 296 15.68 4.55 -11.40
N ASP A 297 16.27 3.65 -12.16
CA ASP A 297 15.98 3.39 -13.58
C ASP A 297 14.47 3.16 -13.85
N ALA A 298 13.81 2.33 -13.05
CA ALA A 298 12.39 2.02 -13.24
C ALA A 298 11.47 3.24 -13.03
N ILE A 299 11.94 4.25 -12.29
CA ILE A 299 11.19 5.49 -12.01
C ILE A 299 11.57 6.58 -13.01
N LEU A 300 12.88 6.77 -13.27
CA LEU A 300 13.39 7.88 -14.07
C LEU A 300 13.41 7.65 -15.56
N LYS A 301 13.32 6.39 -16.03
CA LYS A 301 13.40 6.05 -17.47
C LYS A 301 12.52 6.93 -18.39
N PRO A 302 11.27 7.31 -18.04
CA PRO A 302 10.45 8.19 -18.87
C PRO A 302 10.99 9.61 -19.03
N TYR A 303 11.88 10.05 -18.16
CA TYR A 303 12.38 11.43 -18.02
C TYR A 303 13.83 11.58 -18.47
N LEU A 304 14.49 10.48 -18.82
CA LEU A 304 15.85 10.52 -19.35
C LEU A 304 15.86 10.99 -20.81
N PRO A 305 16.90 11.74 -21.23
CA PRO A 305 17.10 12.09 -22.62
C PRO A 305 17.09 10.82 -23.51
N LYS A 306 16.42 10.92 -24.64
CA LYS A 306 16.41 9.84 -25.65
C LYS A 306 17.73 9.78 -26.38
#